data_f1c3d476c1b7081b1e85637bfc8dae80
#
_entry.id   f1c3d476c1b7081b1e85637bfc8dae80
#
_cell.length_a   1.000
_cell.length_b   1.000
_cell.length_c   1.000
_cell.angle_alpha   90.00
_cell.angle_beta   90.00
_cell.angle_gamma   90.00
#
_symmetry.space_group_name_H-M   'P 1'
#
loop_
_entity.id
_entity.type
_entity.pdbx_description
1 polymer ?
#
loop_
_entity_poly.entity_id
_entity_poly.type
_entity_poly.pdbx_seq_one_letter_code
_entity_poly.pdbx_strand_id
1 'polypeptide(L)'
;MSKEEAFTREQLIQCGRGEMFGPGNAQLPTPNMLMMDRIVRIADSGGANDKGEILAELDINPDLWFFSCHFPGDPVMPGCLGLDAMWQLVGFFLGWVGNPGHGRALGVGEVKFTGQVLPTAKKVTYHIDMKRVISRKLVLGIGDGTM
;
A
#
# COMPACT_ATOMS: atom_id res chain seq x y z
N MET A 1 -7.45 -15.88 -18.13
CA MET A 1 -7.09 -14.47 -18.26
C MET A 1 -5.98 -14.14 -17.27
N SER A 2 -4.98 -13.43 -17.73
CA SER A 2 -3.94 -12.94 -16.84
C SER A 2 -4.50 -11.81 -15.95
N LYS A 3 -4.07 -11.77 -14.69
CA LYS A 3 -4.37 -10.66 -13.78
C LYS A 3 -3.65 -9.40 -14.26
N GLU A 4 -4.25 -8.24 -14.06
CA GLU A 4 -3.55 -6.98 -14.26
C GLU A 4 -2.39 -6.88 -13.27
N GLU A 5 -1.28 -6.36 -13.74
CA GLU A 5 -0.04 -6.23 -12.96
C GLU A 5 0.32 -4.77 -12.65
N ALA A 6 -0.52 -3.85 -13.05
CA ALA A 6 -0.38 -2.43 -12.76
C ALA A 6 -1.77 -1.81 -12.62
N PHE A 7 -1.87 -0.76 -11.80
CA PHE A 7 -3.15 -0.13 -11.50
C PHE A 7 -2.99 1.38 -11.45
N THR A 8 -3.91 2.09 -12.10
CA THR A 8 -4.00 3.54 -12.08
C THR A 8 -4.65 4.02 -10.78
N ARG A 9 -4.51 5.31 -10.47
CA ARG A 9 -5.19 5.92 -9.33
C ARG A 9 -6.70 5.67 -9.37
N GLU A 10 -7.30 5.80 -10.55
CA GLU A 10 -8.74 5.61 -10.73
C GLU A 10 -9.17 4.19 -10.37
N GLN A 11 -8.39 3.20 -10.78
CA GLN A 11 -8.63 1.80 -10.42
C GLN A 11 -8.48 1.57 -8.91
N LEU A 12 -7.50 2.20 -8.28
CA LEU A 12 -7.33 2.09 -6.83
C LEU A 12 -8.50 2.72 -6.07
N ILE A 13 -9.05 3.81 -6.56
CA ILE A 13 -10.26 4.41 -5.99
C ILE A 13 -11.47 3.49 -6.18
N GLN A 14 -11.60 2.83 -7.32
CA GLN A 14 -12.63 1.81 -7.55
C GLN A 14 -12.50 0.66 -6.54
N CYS A 15 -11.27 0.22 -6.28
CA CYS A 15 -11.01 -0.77 -5.24
C CYS A 15 -11.53 -0.29 -3.88
N GLY A 16 -11.30 0.97 -3.55
CA GLY A 16 -11.79 1.59 -2.32
C GLY A 16 -13.31 1.62 -2.21
N ARG A 17 -14.01 1.65 -3.34
CA ARG A 17 -15.47 1.60 -3.39
C ARG A 17 -16.04 0.19 -3.37
N GLY A 18 -15.18 -0.83 -3.31
CA GLY A 18 -15.61 -2.23 -3.35
C GLY A 18 -15.91 -2.75 -4.75
N GLU A 19 -15.49 -2.04 -5.79
CA GLU A 19 -15.82 -2.37 -7.18
C GLU A 19 -14.77 -3.25 -7.86
N MET A 20 -13.70 -3.62 -7.17
CA MET A 20 -12.62 -4.41 -7.79
C MET A 20 -12.64 -5.89 -7.41
N PHE A 21 -12.71 -6.20 -6.12
CA PHE A 21 -12.67 -7.57 -5.63
C PHE A 21 -14.03 -8.11 -5.18
N GLY A 22 -15.05 -7.29 -5.26
CA GLY A 22 -16.42 -7.67 -4.94
C GLY A 22 -16.82 -7.39 -3.48
N PRO A 23 -18.13 -7.50 -3.19
CA PRO A 23 -18.65 -7.22 -1.84
C PRO A 23 -18.03 -8.12 -0.79
N GLY A 24 -17.67 -7.53 0.36
CA GLY A 24 -17.10 -8.28 1.48
C GLY A 24 -15.63 -8.63 1.33
N ASN A 25 -14.98 -8.25 0.25
CA ASN A 25 -13.57 -8.54 -0.03
C ASN A 25 -12.68 -7.33 0.19
N ALA A 26 -11.38 -7.48 -0.08
CA ALA A 26 -10.40 -6.45 0.18
C ALA A 26 -10.77 -5.11 -0.48
N GLN A 27 -10.60 -4.04 0.27
CA GLN A 27 -10.79 -2.68 -0.20
C GLN A 27 -9.61 -1.83 0.27
N LEU A 28 -9.13 -0.96 -0.62
CA LEU A 28 -8.24 0.12 -0.20
C LEU A 28 -9.06 1.20 0.51
N PRO A 29 -8.45 2.01 1.37
CA PRO A 29 -9.12 3.22 1.81
C PRO A 29 -9.26 4.19 0.65
N THR A 30 -10.24 5.06 0.75
CA THR A 30 -10.41 6.16 -0.21
C THR A 30 -9.63 7.39 0.26
N PRO A 31 -9.39 8.40 -0.60
CA PRO A 31 -8.82 9.66 -0.13
C PRO A 31 -9.64 10.23 1.04
N ASN A 32 -9.01 10.76 2.09
CA ASN A 32 -7.57 11.11 2.17
C ASN A 32 -6.62 9.99 2.60
N MET A 33 -7.13 8.84 3.08
CA MET A 33 -6.27 7.78 3.61
C MET A 33 -5.56 6.94 2.54
N LEU A 34 -5.99 6.98 1.30
CA LEU A 34 -5.29 6.29 0.22
C LEU A 34 -3.89 6.90 0.05
N MET A 35 -2.85 6.10 0.28
CA MET A 35 -1.46 6.57 0.39
C MET A 35 -0.61 6.21 -0.83
N MET A 36 -1.20 5.87 -1.96
CA MET A 36 -0.48 5.73 -3.22
C MET A 36 -1.34 6.23 -4.38
N ASP A 37 -0.67 6.72 -5.41
CA ASP A 37 -1.34 7.17 -6.62
C ASP A 37 -1.47 6.07 -7.67
N ARG A 38 -0.57 5.09 -7.62
CA ARG A 38 -0.59 3.97 -8.56
C ARG A 38 0.19 2.79 -8.02
N ILE A 39 -0.17 1.61 -8.51
CA ILE A 39 0.67 0.42 -8.39
C ILE A 39 1.36 0.27 -9.75
N VAL A 40 2.68 0.39 -9.75
CA VAL A 40 3.49 0.29 -10.96
C VAL A 40 3.62 -1.16 -11.39
N ARG A 41 3.78 -2.06 -10.42
CA ARG A 41 3.92 -3.48 -10.67
C ARG A 41 3.49 -4.28 -9.45
N ILE A 42 2.75 -5.36 -9.69
CA ILE A 42 2.41 -6.35 -8.68
C ILE A 42 2.56 -7.74 -9.31
N ALA A 43 3.20 -8.66 -8.61
CA ALA A 43 3.43 -10.01 -9.10
C ALA A 43 3.32 -11.01 -7.95
N ASP A 44 2.82 -12.20 -8.23
CA ASP A 44 2.68 -13.28 -7.23
C ASP A 44 3.89 -14.21 -7.19
N SER A 45 4.94 -13.87 -7.91
CA SER A 45 6.24 -14.54 -7.88
C SER A 45 7.34 -13.48 -7.95
N GLY A 46 8.57 -13.88 -7.70
CA GLY A 46 9.70 -12.95 -7.67
C GLY A 46 9.83 -12.25 -6.32
N GLY A 47 10.70 -11.25 -6.28
CA GLY A 47 11.09 -10.60 -5.05
C GLY A 47 12.11 -11.41 -4.27
N ALA A 48 12.51 -10.90 -3.10
CA ALA A 48 13.58 -11.49 -2.29
C ALA A 48 13.30 -12.91 -1.81
N ASN A 49 12.03 -13.26 -1.64
CA ASN A 49 11.61 -14.56 -1.11
C ASN A 49 10.86 -15.41 -2.15
N ASP A 50 10.80 -14.95 -3.39
CA ASP A 50 10.00 -15.56 -4.47
C ASP A 50 8.55 -15.82 -4.09
N LYS A 51 7.97 -14.93 -3.28
CA LYS A 51 6.57 -14.99 -2.84
C LYS A 51 5.73 -13.86 -3.43
N GLY A 52 6.33 -13.04 -4.26
CA GLY A 52 5.69 -11.89 -4.89
C GLY A 52 6.21 -10.56 -4.38
N GLU A 53 5.91 -9.52 -5.13
CA GLU A 53 6.33 -8.16 -4.78
C GLU A 53 5.35 -7.12 -5.32
N ILE A 54 5.40 -5.95 -4.71
CA ILE A 54 4.60 -4.80 -5.13
C ILE A 54 5.51 -3.58 -5.20
N LEU A 55 5.36 -2.82 -6.29
CA LEU A 55 5.99 -1.52 -6.45
C LEU A 55 4.89 -0.50 -6.67
N ALA A 56 4.82 0.50 -5.80
CA ALA A 56 3.79 1.53 -5.85
C ALA A 56 4.40 2.92 -5.65
N GLU A 57 3.68 3.95 -6.04
CA GLU A 57 4.17 5.33 -6.01
C GLU A 57 3.13 6.28 -5.47
N LEU A 58 3.59 7.28 -4.72
CA LEU A 58 2.82 8.45 -4.30
C LEU A 58 3.52 9.69 -4.81
N ASP A 59 2.84 10.49 -5.61
CA ASP A 59 3.35 11.78 -6.05
C ASP A 59 3.26 12.77 -4.88
N ILE A 60 4.34 13.50 -4.65
CA ILE A 60 4.43 14.46 -3.55
C ILE A 60 4.33 15.87 -4.13
N ASN A 61 3.49 16.68 -3.51
CA ASN A 61 3.41 18.12 -3.78
C ASN A 61 3.07 18.85 -2.47
N PRO A 62 3.36 20.15 -2.38
CA PRO A 62 3.17 20.90 -1.15
C PRO A 62 1.72 21.00 -0.66
N ASP A 63 0.76 20.73 -1.54
CA ASP A 63 -0.68 20.87 -1.23
C ASP A 63 -1.30 19.58 -0.64
N LEU A 64 -0.52 18.52 -0.50
CA LEU A 64 -1.02 17.31 0.16
C LEU A 64 -1.46 17.63 1.58
N TRP A 65 -2.62 17.10 1.97
CA TRP A 65 -3.36 17.47 3.18
C TRP A 65 -2.54 17.40 4.47
N PHE A 66 -1.60 16.44 4.57
CA PHE A 66 -0.86 16.22 5.81
C PHE A 66 0.25 17.29 6.05
N PHE A 67 0.70 17.98 5.01
CA PHE A 67 1.77 18.96 5.18
C PHE A 67 1.34 20.21 5.94
N SER A 68 0.08 20.64 5.82
CA SER A 68 -0.39 21.84 6.55
C SER A 68 -0.61 21.58 8.04
N CYS A 69 -0.84 20.35 8.44
CA CYS A 69 -1.16 19.99 9.81
C CYS A 69 -0.07 19.20 10.53
N HIS A 70 0.96 18.79 9.82
CA HIS A 70 2.02 17.96 10.40
C HIS A 70 3.40 18.42 9.89
N PHE A 71 3.98 19.49 10.43
CA PHE A 71 3.38 20.34 11.49
C PHE A 71 3.18 21.75 10.95
N PRO A 72 2.30 22.59 11.52
CA PRO A 72 2.18 23.99 11.08
C PRO A 72 3.53 24.71 11.13
N GLY A 73 3.99 25.20 9.96
CA GLY A 73 5.30 25.85 9.84
C GLY A 73 6.50 24.90 9.75
N ASP A 74 6.28 23.59 9.87
CA ASP A 74 7.33 22.57 9.78
C ASP A 74 6.78 21.31 9.10
N PRO A 75 6.51 21.38 7.79
CA PRO A 75 5.81 20.32 7.09
C PRO A 75 6.71 19.11 6.84
N VAL A 76 6.23 17.95 7.25
CA VAL A 76 6.85 16.65 6.97
C VAL A 76 5.75 15.59 6.87
N MET A 77 5.89 14.65 5.94
CA MET A 77 4.94 13.55 5.84
C MET A 77 4.98 12.70 7.11
N PRO A 78 3.84 12.44 7.76
CA PRO A 78 3.82 11.53 8.91
C PRO A 78 4.36 10.16 8.54
N GLY A 79 5.35 9.67 9.28
CA GLY A 79 5.92 8.35 9.02
C GLY A 79 4.90 7.23 9.14
N CYS A 80 3.91 7.38 10.02
CA CYS A 80 2.83 6.41 10.16
C CYS A 80 1.99 6.26 8.89
N LEU A 81 1.91 7.27 8.04
CA LEU A 81 1.20 7.16 6.76
C LEU A 81 1.97 6.29 5.76
N GLY A 82 3.29 6.36 5.77
CA GLY A 82 4.11 5.45 4.97
C GLY A 82 3.96 4.00 5.43
N LEU A 83 3.92 3.76 6.73
CA LEU A 83 3.63 2.43 7.27
C LEU A 83 2.24 1.96 6.87
N ASP A 84 1.25 2.83 6.99
CA ASP A 84 -0.12 2.48 6.60
C ASP A 84 -0.20 2.15 5.10
N ALA A 85 0.53 2.87 4.26
CA ALA A 85 0.62 2.55 2.83
C ALA A 85 1.09 1.11 2.60
N MET A 86 2.06 0.65 3.38
CA MET A 86 2.56 -0.71 3.27
C MET A 86 1.51 -1.74 3.67
N TRP A 87 0.75 -1.49 4.74
CA TRP A 87 -0.39 -2.33 5.10
C TRP A 87 -1.46 -2.33 4.01
N GLN A 88 -1.74 -1.17 3.41
CA GLN A 88 -2.69 -1.08 2.30
C GLN A 88 -2.26 -1.95 1.13
N LEU A 89 -0.98 -1.95 0.80
CA LEU A 89 -0.44 -2.73 -0.31
C LEU A 89 -0.46 -4.24 -0.02
N VAL A 90 -0.13 -4.65 1.19
CA VAL A 90 -0.22 -6.06 1.58
C VAL A 90 -1.67 -6.54 1.51
N GLY A 91 -2.61 -5.74 2.03
CA GLY A 91 -4.03 -6.06 1.94
C GLY A 91 -4.53 -6.16 0.50
N PHE A 92 -4.12 -5.22 -0.34
CA PHE A 92 -4.43 -5.25 -1.76
C PHE A 92 -3.89 -6.53 -2.41
N PHE A 93 -2.66 -6.91 -2.11
CA PHE A 93 -2.05 -8.13 -2.62
C PHE A 93 -2.90 -9.37 -2.30
N LEU A 94 -3.36 -9.48 -1.06
CA LEU A 94 -4.18 -10.62 -0.64
C LEU A 94 -5.47 -10.72 -1.44
N GLY A 95 -6.14 -9.59 -1.70
CA GLY A 95 -7.32 -9.56 -2.56
C GLY A 95 -6.99 -9.87 -4.02
N TRP A 96 -5.89 -9.34 -4.51
CA TRP A 96 -5.44 -9.51 -5.89
C TRP A 96 -5.11 -10.98 -6.22
N VAL A 97 -4.54 -11.72 -5.27
CA VAL A 97 -4.30 -13.17 -5.45
C VAL A 97 -5.55 -14.03 -5.22
N GLY A 98 -6.67 -13.42 -4.85
CA GLY A 98 -7.97 -14.08 -4.80
C GLY A 98 -8.49 -14.46 -3.42
N ASN A 99 -7.87 -13.99 -2.34
CA ASN A 99 -8.37 -14.28 -1.00
C ASN A 99 -9.63 -13.47 -0.68
N PRO A 100 -10.63 -14.08 -0.04
CA PRO A 100 -11.84 -13.39 0.38
C PRO A 100 -11.65 -12.65 1.70
N GLY A 101 -12.61 -11.76 2.01
CA GLY A 101 -12.70 -11.10 3.30
C GLY A 101 -12.03 -9.74 3.35
N HIS A 102 -12.38 -8.98 4.38
CA HIS A 102 -11.81 -7.66 4.64
C HIS A 102 -10.46 -7.79 5.35
N GLY A 103 -9.52 -6.91 4.98
CA GLY A 103 -8.21 -6.86 5.61
C GLY A 103 -8.20 -6.12 6.94
N ARG A 104 -7.33 -6.55 7.83
CA ARG A 104 -7.01 -5.85 9.08
C ARG A 104 -5.52 -5.98 9.34
N ALA A 105 -4.89 -4.87 9.72
CA ALA A 105 -3.50 -4.90 10.15
C ALA A 105 -3.43 -5.61 11.51
N LEU A 106 -2.54 -6.59 11.63
CA LEU A 106 -2.37 -7.36 12.85
C LEU A 106 -1.14 -6.95 13.65
N GLY A 107 -0.14 -6.42 12.99
CA GLY A 107 1.07 -6.03 13.68
C GLY A 107 2.20 -5.68 12.73
N VAL A 108 3.30 -5.30 13.32
CA VAL A 108 4.55 -5.01 12.64
C VAL A 108 5.70 -5.48 13.52
N GLY A 109 6.70 -6.12 12.91
CA GLY A 109 7.85 -6.63 13.66
C GLY A 109 8.83 -5.53 14.04
N GLU A 110 9.23 -4.73 13.04
CA GLU A 110 10.18 -3.65 13.23
C GLU A 110 9.89 -2.52 12.26
N VAL A 111 9.98 -1.29 12.74
CA VAL A 111 9.86 -0.10 11.89
C VAL A 111 11.04 0.82 12.20
N LYS A 112 11.69 1.31 11.15
CA LYS A 112 12.74 2.31 11.25
C LYS A 112 12.40 3.48 10.35
N PHE A 113 12.49 4.68 10.88
CA PHE A 113 12.36 5.92 10.13
C PHE A 113 13.74 6.55 10.03
N THR A 114 14.38 6.39 8.87
CA THR A 114 15.77 6.83 8.68
C THR A 114 15.89 8.11 7.87
N GLY A 115 14.77 8.62 7.35
CA GLY A 115 14.72 9.85 6.57
C GLY A 115 13.36 10.50 6.74
N GLN A 116 13.15 11.56 5.98
CA GLN A 116 11.88 12.31 6.02
C GLN A 116 11.46 12.70 4.61
N VAL A 117 10.15 12.77 4.39
CA VAL A 117 9.55 13.20 3.13
C VAL A 117 9.07 14.63 3.31
N LEU A 118 9.71 15.55 2.63
CA LEU A 118 9.41 16.99 2.69
C LEU A 118 8.55 17.41 1.49
N PRO A 119 7.85 18.56 1.57
CA PRO A 119 7.04 19.04 0.44
C PRO A 119 7.79 19.26 -0.86
N THR A 120 9.12 19.36 -0.79
CA THR A 120 10.00 19.51 -1.96
C THR A 120 10.34 18.17 -2.65
N ALA A 121 10.00 17.04 -2.04
CA ALA A 121 10.13 15.76 -2.67
C ALA A 121 9.19 15.68 -3.88
N LYS A 122 9.53 14.85 -4.85
CA LYS A 122 8.69 14.68 -6.05
C LYS A 122 7.82 13.45 -5.96
N LYS A 123 8.35 12.37 -5.38
CA LYS A 123 7.68 11.08 -5.38
C LYS A 123 8.23 10.19 -4.27
N VAL A 124 7.35 9.44 -3.64
CA VAL A 124 7.70 8.32 -2.76
C VAL A 124 7.43 7.03 -3.52
N THR A 125 8.39 6.12 -3.50
CA THR A 125 8.23 4.78 -4.06
C THR A 125 8.18 3.78 -2.94
N TYR A 126 7.13 2.96 -2.92
CA TYR A 126 6.99 1.87 -1.95
C TYR A 126 7.36 0.56 -2.63
N HIS A 127 8.18 -0.23 -1.98
CA HIS A 127 8.51 -1.58 -2.43
C HIS A 127 8.18 -2.57 -1.33
N ILE A 128 7.34 -3.55 -1.63
CA ILE A 128 6.96 -4.63 -0.72
C ILE A 128 7.45 -5.94 -1.29
N ASP A 129 8.25 -6.65 -0.52
CA ASP A 129 8.58 -8.06 -0.78
C ASP A 129 7.67 -8.93 0.08
N MET A 130 6.84 -9.74 -0.55
CA MET A 130 6.01 -10.68 0.21
C MET A 130 6.90 -11.78 0.77
N LYS A 131 6.78 -12.01 2.07
CA LYS A 131 7.57 -12.96 2.81
C LYS A 131 6.82 -14.27 3.04
N ARG A 132 5.51 -14.17 3.30
CA ARG A 132 4.67 -15.31 3.57
C ARG A 132 3.21 -14.98 3.31
N VAL A 133 2.52 -15.90 2.65
CA VAL A 133 1.07 -15.82 2.47
C VAL A 133 0.46 -17.12 2.94
N ILE A 134 -0.50 -17.03 3.86
CA ILE A 134 -1.24 -18.17 4.36
C ILE A 134 -2.69 -17.99 3.94
N SER A 135 -3.22 -18.95 3.19
CA SER A 135 -4.59 -18.93 2.67
C SER A 135 -5.33 -20.17 3.18
N ARG A 136 -5.78 -20.13 4.42
CA ARG A 136 -6.54 -21.20 5.09
C ARG A 136 -7.79 -20.59 5.71
N LYS A 137 -8.26 -21.08 6.85
CA LYS A 137 -9.34 -20.44 7.61
C LYS A 137 -8.99 -19.01 7.98
N LEU A 138 -7.73 -18.80 8.38
CA LEU A 138 -7.15 -17.46 8.52
C LEU A 138 -6.32 -17.17 7.26
N VAL A 139 -6.60 -16.04 6.65
CA VAL A 139 -5.77 -15.52 5.56
C VAL A 139 -4.81 -14.50 6.14
N LEU A 140 -3.52 -14.70 5.94
CA LEU A 140 -2.47 -13.85 6.51
C LEU A 140 -1.43 -13.55 5.46
N GLY A 141 -1.06 -12.29 5.33
CA GLY A 141 0.06 -11.85 4.51
C GLY A 141 1.11 -11.18 5.37
N ILE A 142 2.36 -11.52 5.16
CA ILE A 142 3.52 -10.90 5.80
C ILE A 142 4.45 -10.41 4.69
N GLY A 143 4.86 -9.16 4.78
CA GLY A 143 5.78 -8.57 3.83
C GLY A 143 6.81 -7.69 4.51
N ASP A 144 7.93 -7.49 3.83
CA ASP A 144 8.96 -6.52 4.18
C ASP A 144 8.81 -5.33 3.24
N GLY A 145 8.73 -4.14 3.80
CA GLY A 145 8.49 -2.94 3.02
C GLY A 145 9.58 -1.89 3.18
N THR A 146 9.84 -1.15 2.11
CA THR A 146 10.72 0.03 2.09
C THR A 146 10.04 1.16 1.33
N MET A 147 10.46 2.39 1.62
CA MET A 147 10.02 3.55 0.87
C MET A 147 11.14 4.60 0.72
#